data_b9d1b8216320797eff0ec26976e6cb5a
#
_entry.id   b9d1b8216320797eff0ec26976e6cb5a
#
_cell.length_a   1.000
_cell.length_b   1.000
_cell.length_c   1.000
_cell.angle_alpha   90.00
_cell.angle_beta   90.00
_cell.angle_gamma   90.00
#
_symmetry.space_group_name_H-M   'P 1'
#
loop_
_entity.id
_entity.type
_entity.pdbx_description
1 polymer ?
#
loop_
_entity_poly.entity_id
_entity_poly.type
_entity_poly.pdbx_seq_one_letter_code
_entity_poly.pdbx_strand_id
1 'polypeptide(L)'
;MGHLPRVASLAPVSDQALSNQQTLLGDSGNVNMLGNQNNGPRPFYLIAHRVLTTQGIHDALSHGANAIELDVSATKQEWYADHDDTPFTRGDTVRTIFEAVAEQRKDGKTITFVWLDIKTPDRCDPSTLQTRNCSIAGLQDLARQILEPVGVRVQYGFYDSKSRAYDWLLDRQSSNEVINLNGKANEVLEAYTSAGIPKNKRVISYGSWVLSFLFGNCNEDSYYTCTELRQAVESHGFGKVWGWTTLAGHRWYAEKMLDDAGVDGLIYGFRLTSYYDHEGTRESAHDILSWIAAHPEKRYLATNEDAPW
;
A
#
# COMPACT_ATOMS: atom_id res chain seq x y z
N MET A 1 59.78 39.52 -41.41
CA MET A 1 60.00 40.69 -40.55
C MET A 1 59.13 40.42 -39.34
N GLY A 2 59.61 39.98 -38.30
CA GLY A 2 60.30 40.47 -37.13
C GLY A 2 59.33 40.49 -36.04
N HIS A 3 59.44 40.07 -34.91
CA HIS A 3 60.39 39.66 -33.90
C HIS A 3 59.63 39.15 -32.72
N LEU A 4 60.09 38.07 -32.14
CA LEU A 4 59.89 37.70 -30.68
C LEU A 4 60.65 38.73 -29.82
N PRO A 5 60.38 38.88 -28.55
CA PRO A 5 61.05 38.05 -27.54
C PRO A 5 60.20 37.62 -26.39
N ARG A 6 60.42 36.41 -25.88
CA ARG A 6 61.26 35.92 -24.76
C ARG A 6 60.86 36.46 -23.36
N VAL A 7 60.42 35.56 -22.60
CA VAL A 7 61.00 34.85 -21.41
C VAL A 7 61.06 35.66 -20.12
N ALA A 8 60.46 35.13 -19.07
CA ALA A 8 61.09 34.95 -17.79
C ALA A 8 60.29 33.98 -16.95
N SER A 9 60.75 32.86 -16.82
CA SER A 9 61.00 31.91 -15.78
C SER A 9 61.28 32.55 -14.44
N LEU A 10 60.61 32.06 -13.40
CA LEU A 10 61.16 31.87 -12.07
C LEU A 10 60.28 30.86 -11.30
N ALA A 11 60.87 29.71 -11.08
CA ALA A 11 60.52 28.74 -10.02
C ALA A 11 61.37 29.12 -8.78
N PRO A 12 61.39 28.28 -7.75
CA PRO A 12 60.41 27.98 -6.70
C PRO A 12 60.96 28.44 -5.34
N VAL A 13 60.15 28.52 -4.33
CA VAL A 13 60.66 28.54 -2.96
C VAL A 13 59.91 27.49 -2.16
N SER A 14 60.75 26.60 -1.74
CA SER A 14 60.57 25.51 -0.78
C SER A 14 60.33 26.00 0.63
N ASP A 15 59.73 25.08 1.34
CA ASP A 15 60.09 24.56 2.66
C ASP A 15 59.58 25.24 3.91
N GLN A 16 58.88 24.37 4.57
CA GLN A 16 59.15 23.78 5.88
C GLN A 16 58.74 24.56 7.16
N ALA A 17 58.06 23.78 7.87
CA ALA A 17 58.17 23.55 9.31
C ALA A 17 57.28 24.38 10.22
N LEU A 18 56.49 23.66 10.92
CA LEU A 18 56.51 23.48 12.38
C LEU A 18 55.26 22.71 12.76
N SER A 19 55.44 21.48 13.00
CA SER A 19 55.70 20.75 14.28
C SER A 19 54.52 20.71 15.21
N ASN A 20 54.03 19.46 15.32
CA ASN A 20 53.66 18.80 16.57
C ASN A 20 52.98 19.60 17.69
N GLN A 21 51.69 19.36 17.83
CA GLN A 21 51.16 19.06 19.17
C GLN A 21 50.14 17.91 19.06
N GLN A 22 50.63 16.71 19.36
CA GLN A 22 49.81 15.61 19.83
C GLN A 22 49.31 16.02 21.21
N THR A 23 48.01 16.06 21.36
CA THR A 23 47.38 15.92 22.65
C THR A 23 46.36 14.80 22.54
N LEU A 24 46.67 13.73 23.17
CA LEU A 24 45.81 12.60 23.50
C LEU A 24 44.58 13.10 24.25
N LEU A 25 43.41 12.91 23.72
CA LEU A 25 42.18 12.78 24.51
C LEU A 25 41.23 11.80 23.78
N GLY A 26 41.05 10.65 24.42
CA GLY A 26 39.78 10.00 24.64
C GLY A 26 39.09 9.44 23.41
N ASP A 27 39.32 8.19 23.17
CA ASP A 27 38.40 7.23 22.59
C ASP A 27 37.01 7.40 23.21
N SER A 28 36.07 7.90 22.47
CA SER A 28 34.65 7.83 22.81
C SER A 28 33.82 7.71 21.56
N GLY A 29 33.42 6.48 21.29
CA GLY A 29 32.13 6.20 20.79
C GLY A 29 31.89 6.63 19.33
N ASN A 30 32.21 5.73 18.45
CA ASN A 30 31.63 5.67 17.12
C ASN A 30 30.10 5.50 17.28
N VAL A 31 29.40 6.60 17.47
CA VAL A 31 27.95 6.64 17.46
C VAL A 31 27.53 6.56 15.99
N ASN A 32 27.10 5.39 15.61
CA ASN A 32 26.38 5.11 14.38
C ASN A 32 25.51 6.29 13.95
N MET A 33 25.90 6.95 12.90
CA MET A 33 24.98 7.70 12.05
C MET A 33 24.16 6.70 11.23
N LEU A 34 23.38 5.89 11.92
CA LEU A 34 22.27 5.17 11.31
C LEU A 34 21.16 6.18 11.09
N GLY A 35 20.86 6.37 9.82
CA GLY A 35 19.74 6.98 9.18
C GLY A 35 18.79 7.81 10.03
N ASN A 36 18.67 9.05 9.64
CA ASN A 36 17.59 9.96 10.01
C ASN A 36 16.25 9.28 9.68
N GLN A 37 15.76 8.42 10.56
CA GLN A 37 14.37 7.98 10.51
C GLN A 37 13.56 9.21 10.90
N ASN A 38 12.70 9.67 10.00
CA ASN A 38 11.68 10.65 10.30
C ASN A 38 10.89 10.15 11.52
N ASN A 39 11.22 10.68 12.71
CA ASN A 39 10.58 10.31 13.98
C ASN A 39 9.18 10.95 14.15
N GLY A 40 8.58 11.45 13.07
CA GLY A 40 7.23 12.01 13.07
C GLY A 40 6.14 10.95 12.88
N PRO A 41 4.89 11.30 13.17
CA PRO A 41 3.76 10.41 12.94
C PRO A 41 3.65 10.03 11.45
N ARG A 42 3.26 8.79 11.18
CA ARG A 42 3.12 8.26 9.82
C ARG A 42 1.66 8.22 9.40
N PRO A 43 1.33 8.43 8.10
CA PRO A 43 -0.03 8.29 7.61
C PRO A 43 -0.54 6.86 7.81
N PHE A 44 -1.82 6.74 8.16
CA PHE A 44 -2.53 5.48 8.33
C PHE A 44 -3.71 5.38 7.38
N TYR A 45 -3.90 4.20 6.78
CA TYR A 45 -4.94 3.94 5.81
C TYR A 45 -6.02 3.05 6.40
N LEU A 46 -7.22 3.62 6.57
CA LEU A 46 -8.41 2.93 7.04
C LEU A 46 -9.19 2.44 5.83
N ILE A 47 -9.13 1.15 5.53
CA ILE A 47 -9.55 0.55 4.27
C ILE A 47 -10.87 -0.19 4.49
N ALA A 48 -11.96 0.28 3.89
CA ALA A 48 -13.25 -0.39 4.00
C ALA A 48 -13.29 -1.67 3.16
N HIS A 49 -13.72 -2.79 3.75
CA HIS A 49 -13.74 -4.14 3.17
C HIS A 49 -14.97 -4.39 2.30
N ARG A 50 -14.79 -5.00 1.13
CA ARG A 50 -15.89 -5.48 0.24
C ARG A 50 -16.91 -4.40 -0.11
N VAL A 51 -16.42 -3.25 -0.58
CA VAL A 51 -17.28 -2.15 -1.03
C VAL A 51 -17.78 -2.47 -2.44
N LEU A 52 -18.92 -3.17 -2.55
CA LEU A 52 -19.43 -3.70 -3.82
C LEU A 52 -20.52 -2.83 -4.46
N THR A 53 -20.91 -1.72 -3.82
CA THR A 53 -21.97 -0.83 -4.31
C THR A 53 -21.60 0.64 -4.13
N THR A 54 -22.20 1.51 -4.94
CA THR A 54 -22.06 2.96 -4.79
C THR A 54 -22.54 3.44 -3.43
N GLN A 55 -23.60 2.86 -2.87
CA GLN A 55 -24.05 3.17 -1.51
C GLN A 55 -22.99 2.78 -0.47
N GLY A 56 -22.33 1.62 -0.65
CA GLY A 56 -21.24 1.20 0.25
C GLY A 56 -20.08 2.18 0.28
N ILE A 57 -19.79 2.91 -0.82
CA ILE A 57 -18.78 3.99 -0.85
C ILE A 57 -19.21 5.11 0.11
N HIS A 58 -20.44 5.59 0.00
CA HIS A 58 -20.95 6.66 0.86
C HIS A 58 -20.92 6.26 2.35
N ASP A 59 -21.34 5.04 2.64
CA ASP A 59 -21.36 4.49 4.00
C ASP A 59 -19.93 4.39 4.56
N ALA A 60 -18.98 3.85 3.80
CA ALA A 60 -17.59 3.72 4.20
C ALA A 60 -16.94 5.09 4.50
N LEU A 61 -17.15 6.06 3.61
CA LEU A 61 -16.63 7.43 3.80
C LEU A 61 -17.27 8.13 5.00
N SER A 62 -18.55 7.86 5.28
CA SER A 62 -19.24 8.41 6.47
C SER A 62 -18.69 7.86 7.78
N HIS A 63 -18.13 6.65 7.76
CA HIS A 63 -17.46 6.01 8.90
C HIS A 63 -15.98 6.38 9.02
N GLY A 64 -15.46 7.22 8.13
CA GLY A 64 -14.08 7.73 8.18
C GLY A 64 -13.06 6.93 7.37
N ALA A 65 -13.49 5.98 6.53
CA ALA A 65 -12.58 5.34 5.58
C ALA A 65 -11.89 6.37 4.68
N ASN A 66 -10.59 6.18 4.41
CA ASN A 66 -9.82 6.98 3.48
C ASN A 66 -9.25 6.17 2.30
N ALA A 67 -9.61 4.90 2.25
CA ALA A 67 -9.39 3.99 1.14
C ALA A 67 -10.50 2.93 1.12
N ILE A 68 -10.74 2.31 -0.01
CA ILE A 68 -11.73 1.23 -0.17
C ILE A 68 -11.09 0.00 -0.80
N GLU A 69 -11.49 -1.16 -0.34
CA GLU A 69 -11.19 -2.43 -0.98
C GLU A 69 -12.44 -2.92 -1.72
N LEU A 70 -12.23 -3.42 -2.93
CA LEU A 70 -13.23 -3.80 -3.89
C LEU A 70 -12.88 -5.16 -4.49
N ASP A 71 -13.63 -6.20 -4.15
CA ASP A 71 -13.54 -7.48 -4.86
C ASP A 71 -13.99 -7.31 -6.31
N VAL A 72 -13.20 -7.79 -7.27
CA VAL A 72 -13.55 -7.64 -8.69
C VAL A 72 -13.48 -8.95 -9.44
N SER A 73 -14.57 -9.26 -10.15
CA SER A 73 -14.70 -10.41 -11.03
C SER A 73 -15.09 -9.99 -12.44
N ALA A 74 -14.38 -10.56 -13.43
CA ALA A 74 -14.70 -10.31 -14.84
C ALA A 74 -15.78 -11.26 -15.32
N THR A 75 -16.75 -10.72 -16.07
CA THR A 75 -17.58 -11.51 -16.98
C THR A 75 -16.96 -11.49 -18.38
N LYS A 76 -17.66 -12.02 -19.40
CA LYS A 76 -17.20 -11.86 -20.80
C LYS A 76 -17.39 -10.43 -21.33
N GLN A 77 -18.25 -9.62 -20.70
CA GLN A 77 -18.62 -8.28 -21.15
C GLN A 77 -17.84 -7.17 -20.41
N GLU A 78 -17.71 -7.31 -19.08
CA GLU A 78 -17.14 -6.25 -18.24
C GLU A 78 -16.77 -6.77 -16.84
N TRP A 79 -16.20 -5.90 -16.03
CA TRP A 79 -15.86 -6.13 -14.64
C TRP A 79 -16.98 -5.70 -13.71
N TYR A 80 -17.28 -6.54 -12.72
CA TYR A 80 -18.23 -6.28 -11.65
C TYR A 80 -17.53 -6.26 -10.28
N ALA A 81 -18.08 -5.50 -9.37
CA ALA A 81 -17.82 -5.62 -7.95
C ALA A 81 -18.46 -6.92 -7.45
N ASP A 82 -17.65 -7.98 -7.26
CA ASP A 82 -18.15 -9.32 -6.96
C ASP A 82 -17.05 -10.20 -6.38
N HIS A 83 -17.28 -10.74 -5.18
CA HIS A 83 -16.35 -11.65 -4.53
C HIS A 83 -16.44 -13.10 -5.03
N ASP A 84 -17.64 -13.59 -5.28
CA ASP A 84 -17.90 -15.02 -5.46
C ASP A 84 -18.04 -15.45 -6.92
N ASP A 85 -17.92 -14.51 -7.86
CA ASP A 85 -18.06 -14.71 -9.32
C ASP A 85 -19.41 -15.37 -9.69
N THR A 86 -20.50 -14.96 -9.01
CA THR A 86 -21.84 -15.47 -9.29
C THR A 86 -22.83 -14.37 -9.65
N PRO A 87 -23.84 -14.62 -10.48
CA PRO A 87 -24.84 -13.59 -10.81
C PRO A 87 -25.63 -13.06 -9.62
N PHE A 88 -25.65 -13.80 -8.50
CA PHE A 88 -26.43 -13.47 -7.30
C PHE A 88 -25.66 -12.62 -6.29
N THR A 89 -24.33 -12.55 -6.42
CA THR A 89 -23.45 -11.83 -5.49
C THR A 89 -22.91 -10.53 -6.08
N ARG A 90 -23.23 -10.25 -7.33
CA ARG A 90 -22.77 -9.06 -8.04
C ARG A 90 -23.34 -7.79 -7.43
N GLY A 91 -22.42 -6.88 -7.15
CA GLY A 91 -22.73 -5.49 -6.90
C GLY A 91 -22.80 -4.67 -8.18
N ASP A 92 -22.38 -3.43 -8.11
CA ASP A 92 -22.33 -2.52 -9.26
C ASP A 92 -21.20 -2.91 -10.25
N THR A 93 -21.25 -2.38 -11.48
CA THR A 93 -20.10 -2.52 -12.38
C THR A 93 -18.92 -1.74 -11.84
N VAL A 94 -17.69 -2.21 -12.10
CA VAL A 94 -16.48 -1.50 -11.68
C VAL A 94 -16.44 -0.08 -12.24
N ARG A 95 -16.98 0.14 -13.45
CA ARG A 95 -17.14 1.48 -14.02
C ARG A 95 -18.00 2.38 -13.13
N THR A 96 -19.17 1.92 -12.73
CA THR A 96 -20.09 2.66 -11.85
C THR A 96 -19.44 2.99 -10.51
N ILE A 97 -18.72 2.03 -9.92
CA ILE A 97 -17.96 2.24 -8.68
C ILE A 97 -16.88 3.32 -8.89
N PHE A 98 -16.08 3.25 -9.96
CA PHE A 98 -15.02 4.22 -10.20
C PHE A 98 -15.58 5.63 -10.45
N GLU A 99 -16.69 5.74 -11.17
CA GLU A 99 -17.38 7.02 -11.41
C GLU A 99 -17.88 7.63 -10.09
N ALA A 100 -18.47 6.81 -9.21
CA ALA A 100 -18.91 7.27 -7.88
C ALA A 100 -17.71 7.67 -6.98
N VAL A 101 -16.62 6.91 -6.99
CA VAL A 101 -15.38 7.28 -6.28
C VAL A 101 -14.85 8.62 -6.79
N ALA A 102 -14.80 8.81 -8.11
CA ALA A 102 -14.31 10.05 -8.70
C ALA A 102 -15.20 11.26 -8.36
N GLU A 103 -16.52 11.06 -8.28
CA GLU A 103 -17.46 12.07 -7.83
C GLU A 103 -17.20 12.47 -6.37
N GLN A 104 -17.14 11.49 -5.45
CA GLN A 104 -16.86 11.74 -4.04
C GLN A 104 -15.50 12.44 -3.85
N ARG A 105 -14.51 12.08 -4.65
CA ARG A 105 -13.20 12.74 -4.61
C ARG A 105 -13.27 14.20 -5.05
N LYS A 106 -14.05 14.53 -6.11
CA LYS A 106 -14.32 15.90 -6.57
C LYS A 106 -15.09 16.71 -5.54
N ASP A 107 -15.97 16.06 -4.78
CA ASP A 107 -16.71 16.67 -3.66
C ASP A 107 -15.85 16.88 -2.40
N GLY A 108 -14.54 16.68 -2.50
CA GLY A 108 -13.58 16.95 -1.44
C GLY A 108 -13.45 15.85 -0.39
N LYS A 109 -14.02 14.66 -0.63
CA LYS A 109 -13.82 13.53 0.27
C LYS A 109 -12.39 12.99 0.17
N THR A 110 -11.90 12.46 1.27
CA THR A 110 -10.60 11.78 1.29
C THR A 110 -10.76 10.35 0.78
N ILE A 111 -10.20 10.07 -0.41
CA ILE A 111 -10.06 8.73 -0.97
C ILE A 111 -8.67 8.64 -1.59
N THR A 112 -7.77 8.00 -0.88
CA THR A 112 -6.34 7.95 -1.24
C THR A 112 -6.08 6.92 -2.35
N PHE A 113 -6.73 5.76 -2.26
CA PHE A 113 -6.65 4.71 -3.28
C PHE A 113 -7.87 3.79 -3.24
N VAL A 114 -8.04 3.06 -4.33
CA VAL A 114 -8.91 1.90 -4.45
C VAL A 114 -8.04 0.65 -4.56
N TRP A 115 -8.29 -0.33 -3.68
CA TRP A 115 -7.69 -1.66 -3.77
C TRP A 115 -8.64 -2.59 -4.51
N LEU A 116 -8.20 -3.13 -5.63
CA LEU A 116 -8.91 -4.12 -6.42
C LEU A 116 -8.42 -5.51 -6.02
N ASP A 117 -9.20 -6.27 -5.27
CA ASP A 117 -8.92 -7.68 -4.99
C ASP A 117 -9.43 -8.53 -6.15
N ILE A 118 -8.51 -8.96 -7.02
CA ILE A 118 -8.83 -9.53 -8.33
C ILE A 118 -9.12 -11.02 -8.20
N LYS A 119 -10.41 -11.39 -8.30
CA LYS A 119 -10.86 -12.78 -8.15
C LYS A 119 -10.69 -13.62 -9.40
N THR A 120 -10.78 -13.00 -10.59
CA THR A 120 -10.70 -13.71 -11.87
C THR A 120 -9.65 -13.10 -12.79
N PRO A 121 -8.36 -13.10 -12.42
CA PRO A 121 -7.31 -12.34 -13.10
C PRO A 121 -7.12 -12.75 -14.57
N ASP A 122 -7.30 -14.00 -14.88
CA ASP A 122 -7.03 -14.58 -16.21
C ASP A 122 -8.27 -14.92 -17.02
N ARG A 123 -9.45 -14.34 -16.65
CA ARG A 123 -10.71 -14.56 -17.38
C ARG A 123 -10.58 -14.26 -18.87
N CYS A 124 -9.89 -13.19 -19.21
CA CYS A 124 -9.68 -12.72 -20.57
C CYS A 124 -8.20 -12.39 -20.81
N ASP A 125 -7.74 -12.64 -22.04
CA ASP A 125 -6.37 -12.37 -22.43
C ASP A 125 -6.11 -10.86 -22.53
N PRO A 126 -5.14 -10.30 -21.81
CA PRO A 126 -4.86 -8.86 -21.85
C PRO A 126 -4.26 -8.38 -23.16
N SER A 127 -3.70 -9.26 -23.99
CA SER A 127 -3.11 -8.93 -25.28
C SER A 127 -4.14 -8.82 -26.42
N THR A 128 -5.37 -9.26 -26.18
CA THR A 128 -6.42 -9.39 -27.22
C THR A 128 -7.40 -8.22 -27.14
N LEU A 129 -7.52 -7.43 -28.20
CA LEU A 129 -8.43 -6.27 -28.27
C LEU A 129 -9.91 -6.66 -28.10
N GLN A 130 -10.31 -7.82 -28.64
CA GLN A 130 -11.68 -8.31 -28.57
C GLN A 130 -12.16 -8.63 -27.15
N THR A 131 -11.22 -8.89 -26.25
CA THR A 131 -11.50 -9.22 -24.85
C THR A 131 -11.08 -8.10 -23.90
N ARG A 132 -10.85 -6.88 -24.40
CA ARG A 132 -10.34 -5.76 -23.62
C ARG A 132 -11.19 -5.47 -22.40
N ASN A 133 -12.51 -5.45 -22.57
CA ASN A 133 -13.44 -5.08 -21.48
C ASN A 133 -13.41 -6.03 -20.28
N CYS A 134 -12.98 -7.27 -20.45
CA CYS A 134 -12.91 -8.28 -19.38
C CYS A 134 -11.47 -8.68 -19.01
N SER A 135 -10.47 -8.04 -19.62
CA SER A 135 -9.07 -8.30 -19.32
C SER A 135 -8.53 -7.30 -18.30
N ILE A 136 -7.43 -7.67 -17.64
CA ILE A 136 -6.73 -6.77 -16.72
C ILE A 136 -6.27 -5.48 -17.42
N ALA A 137 -5.94 -5.55 -18.71
CA ALA A 137 -5.57 -4.39 -19.50
C ALA A 137 -6.72 -3.39 -19.63
N GLY A 138 -7.94 -3.88 -19.81
CA GLY A 138 -9.14 -3.02 -19.86
C GLY A 138 -9.50 -2.46 -18.49
N LEU A 139 -9.31 -3.22 -17.42
CA LEU A 139 -9.49 -2.74 -16.06
C LEU A 139 -8.50 -1.61 -15.74
N GLN A 140 -7.23 -1.77 -16.14
CA GLN A 140 -6.20 -0.75 -16.00
C GLN A 140 -6.53 0.53 -16.78
N ASP A 141 -6.96 0.40 -18.04
CA ASP A 141 -7.40 1.56 -18.84
C ASP A 141 -8.57 2.30 -18.18
N LEU A 142 -9.54 1.55 -17.66
CA LEU A 142 -10.71 2.12 -16.99
C LEU A 142 -10.31 2.91 -15.76
N ALA A 143 -9.41 2.37 -14.93
CA ALA A 143 -8.88 3.03 -13.76
C ALA A 143 -8.14 4.33 -14.13
N ARG A 144 -7.28 4.29 -15.12
CA ARG A 144 -6.55 5.46 -15.63
C ARG A 144 -7.48 6.52 -16.21
N GLN A 145 -8.55 6.11 -16.89
CA GLN A 145 -9.51 7.03 -17.47
C GLN A 145 -10.32 7.78 -16.42
N ILE A 146 -10.70 7.12 -15.32
CA ILE A 146 -11.69 7.65 -14.37
C ILE A 146 -11.04 8.11 -13.06
N LEU A 147 -10.13 7.33 -12.48
CA LEU A 147 -9.59 7.58 -11.15
C LEU A 147 -8.33 8.45 -11.17
N GLU A 148 -7.43 8.25 -12.13
CA GLU A 148 -6.18 9.00 -12.20
C GLU A 148 -6.40 10.52 -12.36
N PRO A 149 -7.35 11.02 -13.20
CA PRO A 149 -7.58 12.45 -13.35
C PRO A 149 -8.03 13.17 -12.07
N VAL A 150 -8.58 12.44 -11.11
CA VAL A 150 -9.01 12.98 -9.81
C VAL A 150 -8.01 12.68 -8.68
N GLY A 151 -6.85 12.11 -9.00
CA GLY A 151 -5.78 11.82 -8.06
C GLY A 151 -6.05 10.63 -7.13
N VAL A 152 -6.98 9.75 -7.48
CA VAL A 152 -7.20 8.48 -6.77
C VAL A 152 -6.27 7.41 -7.36
N ARG A 153 -5.46 6.78 -6.52
CA ARG A 153 -4.53 5.73 -6.91
C ARG A 153 -5.20 4.36 -6.94
N VAL A 154 -4.56 3.40 -7.60
CA VAL A 154 -5.10 2.04 -7.74
C VAL A 154 -4.09 0.99 -7.33
N GLN A 155 -4.52 0.10 -6.46
CA GLN A 155 -3.77 -1.07 -6.04
C GLN A 155 -4.43 -2.33 -6.61
N TYR A 156 -3.66 -3.10 -7.38
CA TYR A 156 -4.08 -4.37 -7.95
C TYR A 156 -3.64 -5.50 -7.03
N GLY A 157 -4.59 -6.13 -6.35
CA GLY A 157 -4.37 -7.22 -5.40
C GLY A 157 -4.42 -8.58 -6.08
N PHE A 158 -3.39 -9.40 -5.82
CA PHE A 158 -3.29 -10.78 -6.29
C PHE A 158 -3.02 -11.72 -5.14
N TYR A 159 -3.57 -12.92 -5.24
CA TYR A 159 -3.32 -13.99 -4.29
C TYR A 159 -1.91 -14.55 -4.43
N ASP A 160 -1.39 -14.59 -5.66
CA ASP A 160 -0.03 -15.02 -5.97
C ASP A 160 0.48 -14.34 -7.25
N SER A 161 1.75 -14.55 -7.57
CA SER A 161 2.44 -13.97 -8.72
C SER A 161 2.40 -14.85 -9.99
N LYS A 162 1.40 -15.73 -10.14
CA LYS A 162 1.40 -16.73 -11.23
C LYS A 162 0.43 -16.46 -12.36
N SER A 163 -0.39 -15.39 -12.27
CA SER A 163 -1.38 -15.08 -13.30
C SER A 163 -0.79 -14.26 -14.44
N ARG A 164 -1.37 -14.41 -15.64
CA ARG A 164 -1.02 -13.55 -16.80
C ARG A 164 -1.35 -12.08 -16.53
N ALA A 165 -2.38 -11.83 -15.73
CA ALA A 165 -2.73 -10.48 -15.31
C ALA A 165 -1.65 -9.85 -14.44
N TYR A 166 -1.04 -10.60 -13.53
CA TYR A 166 0.11 -10.16 -12.76
C TYR A 166 1.29 -9.80 -13.68
N ASP A 167 1.68 -10.72 -14.57
CA ASP A 167 2.78 -10.50 -15.53
C ASP A 167 2.51 -9.28 -16.42
N TRP A 168 1.26 -9.08 -16.85
CA TRP A 168 0.87 -7.91 -17.64
C TRP A 168 1.14 -6.60 -16.91
N LEU A 169 0.84 -6.54 -15.62
CA LEU A 169 0.97 -5.31 -14.84
C LEU A 169 2.40 -5.03 -14.39
N LEU A 170 3.28 -6.03 -14.29
CA LEU A 170 4.64 -5.86 -13.76
C LEU A 170 5.39 -4.67 -14.38
N ASP A 171 5.39 -4.59 -15.71
CA ASP A 171 6.12 -3.57 -16.47
C ASP A 171 5.25 -2.38 -16.92
N ARG A 172 3.97 -2.34 -16.50
CA ARG A 172 2.99 -1.39 -17.03
C ARG A 172 2.36 -0.49 -15.97
N GLN A 173 2.85 -0.54 -14.74
CA GLN A 173 2.37 0.33 -13.67
C GLN A 173 2.79 1.78 -13.90
N SER A 174 1.85 2.72 -13.78
CA SER A 174 2.16 4.14 -13.65
C SER A 174 2.63 4.50 -12.23
N SER A 175 2.94 5.78 -11.98
CA SER A 175 3.20 6.27 -10.61
C SER A 175 1.98 6.12 -9.69
N ASN A 176 0.77 6.13 -10.27
CA ASN A 176 -0.50 6.03 -9.54
C ASN A 176 -0.97 4.59 -9.30
N GLU A 177 -0.20 3.61 -9.72
CA GLU A 177 -0.57 2.20 -9.67
C GLU A 177 0.47 1.38 -8.89
N VAL A 178 -0.01 0.32 -8.23
CA VAL A 178 0.85 -0.63 -7.54
C VAL A 178 0.23 -2.03 -7.59
N ILE A 179 1.08 -3.04 -7.51
CA ILE A 179 0.65 -4.42 -7.27
C ILE A 179 0.78 -4.71 -5.77
N ASN A 180 -0.25 -5.36 -5.22
CA ASN A 180 -0.22 -5.96 -3.90
C ASN A 180 -0.21 -7.49 -4.03
N LEU A 181 0.69 -8.14 -3.30
CA LEU A 181 0.67 -9.59 -3.14
C LEU A 181 0.22 -9.94 -1.71
N ASN A 182 -0.68 -10.90 -1.63
CA ASN A 182 -1.07 -11.49 -0.36
C ASN A 182 -0.17 -12.70 -0.06
N GLY A 183 0.38 -12.78 1.15
CA GLY A 183 1.22 -13.92 1.52
C GLY A 183 2.18 -13.62 2.67
N LYS A 184 3.00 -14.61 3.01
CA LYS A 184 4.02 -14.49 4.05
C LYS A 184 5.11 -13.50 3.67
N ALA A 185 5.63 -12.78 4.66
CA ALA A 185 6.58 -11.70 4.45
C ALA A 185 7.79 -12.09 3.58
N ASN A 186 8.43 -13.20 3.89
CA ASN A 186 9.63 -13.65 3.17
C ASN A 186 9.31 -14.10 1.74
N GLU A 187 8.20 -14.83 1.53
CA GLU A 187 7.80 -15.33 0.22
C GLU A 187 7.45 -14.18 -0.73
N VAL A 188 6.70 -13.19 -0.24
CA VAL A 188 6.33 -12.01 -1.03
C VAL A 188 7.54 -11.11 -1.30
N LEU A 189 8.44 -10.95 -0.32
CA LEU A 189 9.67 -10.17 -0.51
C LEU A 189 10.58 -10.80 -1.58
N GLU A 190 10.72 -12.13 -1.57
CA GLU A 190 11.46 -12.87 -2.59
C GLU A 190 10.84 -12.68 -3.99
N ALA A 191 9.52 -12.81 -4.12
CA ALA A 191 8.81 -12.61 -5.38
C ALA A 191 9.06 -11.20 -5.96
N TYR A 192 8.92 -10.16 -5.14
CA TYR A 192 9.19 -8.79 -5.57
C TYR A 192 10.65 -8.53 -5.91
N THR A 193 11.57 -9.10 -5.15
CA THR A 193 13.01 -8.93 -5.37
C THR A 193 13.42 -9.61 -6.68
N SER A 194 12.94 -10.82 -6.92
CA SER A 194 13.20 -11.58 -8.16
C SER A 194 12.62 -10.89 -9.38
N ALA A 195 11.47 -10.22 -9.23
CA ALA A 195 10.85 -9.42 -10.29
C ALA A 195 11.46 -8.02 -10.47
N GLY A 196 12.46 -7.64 -9.65
CA GLY A 196 13.11 -6.34 -9.74
C GLY A 196 12.23 -5.14 -9.35
N ILE A 197 11.13 -5.36 -8.61
CA ILE A 197 10.21 -4.29 -8.20
C ILE A 197 10.90 -3.38 -7.19
N PRO A 198 10.91 -2.04 -7.37
CA PRO A 198 11.52 -1.12 -6.43
C PRO A 198 10.76 -1.10 -5.10
N LYS A 199 11.49 -0.88 -3.99
CA LYS A 199 10.95 -1.00 -2.63
C LYS A 199 9.63 -0.23 -2.41
N ASN A 200 9.55 1.01 -2.88
CA ASN A 200 8.35 1.84 -2.71
C ASN A 200 7.11 1.30 -3.44
N LYS A 201 7.29 0.39 -4.41
CA LYS A 201 6.21 -0.29 -5.12
C LYS A 201 5.91 -1.69 -4.59
N ARG A 202 6.60 -2.14 -3.55
CA ARG A 202 6.35 -3.44 -2.91
C ARG A 202 5.29 -3.28 -1.85
N VAL A 203 4.10 -3.75 -2.13
CA VAL A 203 2.97 -3.72 -1.20
C VAL A 203 2.58 -5.14 -0.83
N ILE A 204 2.53 -5.42 0.45
CA ILE A 204 2.13 -6.71 0.97
C ILE A 204 0.87 -6.59 1.79
N SER A 205 0.00 -7.58 1.69
CA SER A 205 -1.10 -7.79 2.62
C SER A 205 -1.03 -9.18 3.23
N TYR A 206 -1.39 -9.28 4.49
CA TYR A 206 -1.51 -10.56 5.17
C TYR A 206 -2.60 -10.51 6.23
N GLY A 207 -3.31 -11.63 6.40
CA GLY A 207 -4.37 -11.68 7.38
C GLY A 207 -5.25 -12.92 7.27
N SER A 208 -6.40 -12.84 7.91
CA SER A 208 -7.42 -13.88 7.86
C SER A 208 -8.81 -13.26 7.99
N TRP A 209 -9.78 -13.84 7.31
CA TRP A 209 -11.19 -13.54 7.50
C TRP A 209 -11.69 -13.96 8.91
N VAL A 210 -10.90 -14.78 9.63
CA VAL A 210 -11.08 -15.15 11.04
C VAL A 210 -9.82 -14.80 11.81
N LEU A 211 -9.63 -13.53 12.18
CA LEU A 211 -8.40 -13.08 12.86
C LEU A 211 -8.10 -13.82 14.15
N SER A 212 -9.12 -14.19 14.94
CA SER A 212 -8.90 -14.95 16.18
C SER A 212 -8.27 -16.33 15.97
N PHE A 213 -8.36 -16.86 14.76
CA PHE A 213 -7.69 -18.09 14.39
C PHE A 213 -6.32 -17.77 13.78
N LEU A 214 -5.26 -18.30 14.38
CA LEU A 214 -3.87 -18.08 13.95
C LEU A 214 -3.41 -16.58 13.95
N PHE A 215 -3.98 -15.77 14.84
CA PHE A 215 -3.52 -14.39 14.97
C PHE A 215 -2.14 -14.31 15.62
N GLY A 216 -1.93 -15.06 16.70
CA GLY A 216 -0.69 -15.06 17.48
C GLY A 216 -0.55 -13.88 18.45
N ASN A 217 0.65 -13.72 18.99
CA ASN A 217 1.00 -12.63 19.92
C ASN A 217 2.11 -11.72 19.37
N CYS A 218 2.39 -11.81 18.06
CA CYS A 218 3.42 -11.09 17.32
C CYS A 218 4.88 -11.54 17.60
N ASN A 219 5.11 -12.55 18.43
CA ASN A 219 6.45 -12.99 18.84
C ASN A 219 6.74 -14.46 18.51
N GLU A 220 5.76 -15.17 17.95
CA GLU A 220 5.95 -16.56 17.51
C GLU A 220 6.79 -16.64 16.23
N ASP A 221 7.34 -17.80 15.99
CA ASP A 221 7.99 -18.12 14.72
C ASP A 221 6.94 -18.46 13.67
N SER A 222 6.95 -17.76 12.55
CA SER A 222 6.19 -18.00 11.32
C SER A 222 4.64 -17.99 11.39
N TYR A 223 4.02 -17.98 10.26
CA TYR A 223 2.61 -18.06 9.81
C TYR A 223 1.49 -17.38 10.64
N TYR A 224 1.72 -16.93 11.86
CA TYR A 224 0.73 -16.17 12.61
C TYR A 224 0.55 -14.76 12.02
N THR A 225 -0.68 -14.31 11.95
CA THR A 225 -1.01 -13.03 11.29
C THR A 225 -0.18 -11.87 11.83
N CYS A 226 -0.13 -11.71 13.15
CA CYS A 226 0.60 -10.60 13.75
C CYS A 226 2.11 -10.70 13.51
N THR A 227 2.65 -11.91 13.60
CA THR A 227 4.09 -12.17 13.39
C THR A 227 4.52 -11.88 11.95
N GLU A 228 3.76 -12.36 10.96
CA GLU A 228 4.07 -12.10 9.53
C GLU A 228 3.98 -10.61 9.19
N LEU A 229 2.96 -9.91 9.69
CA LEU A 229 2.83 -8.46 9.52
C LEU A 229 3.98 -7.71 10.15
N ARG A 230 4.37 -8.06 11.37
CA ARG A 230 5.52 -7.48 12.06
C ARG A 230 6.81 -7.74 11.30
N GLN A 231 7.07 -8.97 10.86
CA GLN A 231 8.25 -9.32 10.06
C GLN A 231 8.29 -8.51 8.75
N ALA A 232 7.14 -8.34 8.08
CA ALA A 232 7.07 -7.51 6.89
C ALA A 232 7.50 -6.06 7.16
N VAL A 233 7.01 -5.45 8.24
CA VAL A 233 7.37 -4.09 8.65
C VAL A 233 8.85 -4.00 9.02
N GLU A 234 9.34 -4.90 9.89
CA GLU A 234 10.72 -4.91 10.38
C GLU A 234 11.76 -5.24 9.29
N SER A 235 11.36 -5.98 8.24
CA SER A 235 12.24 -6.26 7.11
C SER A 235 12.70 -5.01 6.38
N HIS A 236 11.95 -3.91 6.51
CA HIS A 236 12.13 -2.70 5.69
C HIS A 236 12.18 -2.97 4.18
N GLY A 237 11.68 -4.13 3.74
CA GLY A 237 11.68 -4.57 2.35
C GLY A 237 10.49 -4.09 1.53
N PHE A 238 9.44 -3.58 2.20
CA PHE A 238 8.19 -3.14 1.60
C PHE A 238 8.01 -1.63 1.66
N GLY A 239 7.25 -1.10 0.71
CA GLY A 239 6.76 0.27 0.74
C GLY A 239 5.57 0.43 1.67
N LYS A 240 4.67 -0.56 1.67
CA LYS A 240 3.48 -0.62 2.54
C LYS A 240 3.15 -2.04 2.98
N VAL A 241 2.58 -2.12 4.17
CA VAL A 241 2.13 -3.38 4.80
C VAL A 241 0.69 -3.20 5.28
N TRP A 242 -0.22 -4.04 4.77
CA TRP A 242 -1.64 -4.03 5.10
C TRP A 242 -2.06 -5.26 5.90
N GLY A 243 -2.82 -5.04 6.98
CA GLY A 243 -3.46 -6.13 7.72
C GLY A 243 -4.95 -6.28 7.37
N TRP A 244 -5.51 -7.50 7.48
CA TRP A 244 -6.93 -7.79 7.23
C TRP A 244 -7.44 -8.97 8.04
N THR A 245 -8.70 -9.09 8.37
CA THR A 245 -9.79 -8.11 8.37
C THR A 245 -10.25 -7.91 9.79
N THR A 246 -10.36 -6.65 10.26
CA THR A 246 -10.89 -6.33 11.58
C THR A 246 -12.41 -6.12 11.52
N LEU A 247 -13.10 -6.58 12.55
CA LEU A 247 -14.56 -6.59 12.68
C LEU A 247 -14.96 -5.94 14.01
N ALA A 248 -16.25 -5.72 14.21
CA ALA A 248 -16.80 -5.44 15.54
C ALA A 248 -16.33 -6.48 16.56
N GLY A 249 -15.93 -6.04 17.74
CA GLY A 249 -15.35 -6.90 18.79
C GLY A 249 -13.88 -7.29 18.57
N HIS A 250 -13.24 -6.79 17.51
CA HIS A 250 -11.84 -7.08 17.20
C HIS A 250 -10.85 -5.98 17.63
N ARG A 251 -11.25 -5.11 18.54
CA ARG A 251 -10.42 -4.00 19.02
C ARG A 251 -9.02 -4.43 19.42
N TRP A 252 -8.90 -5.49 20.21
CA TRP A 252 -7.60 -6.00 20.64
C TRP A 252 -6.69 -6.41 19.47
N TYR A 253 -7.26 -7.04 18.43
CA TYR A 253 -6.48 -7.43 17.23
C TYR A 253 -6.03 -6.19 16.42
N ALA A 254 -6.91 -5.19 16.29
CA ALA A 254 -6.58 -3.94 15.64
C ALA A 254 -5.45 -3.22 16.37
N GLU A 255 -5.54 -3.07 17.70
CA GLU A 255 -4.51 -2.46 18.53
C GLU A 255 -3.15 -3.19 18.41
N LYS A 256 -3.16 -4.54 18.40
CA LYS A 256 -1.94 -5.33 18.18
C LYS A 256 -1.31 -5.11 16.80
N MET A 257 -2.12 -5.05 15.74
CA MET A 257 -1.61 -4.77 14.39
C MET A 257 -1.07 -3.35 14.25
N LEU A 258 -1.69 -2.38 14.92
CA LEU A 258 -1.25 -0.98 14.93
C LEU A 258 0.02 -0.77 15.76
N ASP A 259 0.09 -1.37 16.94
CA ASP A 259 1.14 -1.13 17.93
C ASP A 259 2.32 -2.09 17.78
N ASP A 260 2.07 -3.41 17.85
CA ASP A 260 3.13 -4.41 17.86
C ASP A 260 3.64 -4.75 16.45
N ALA A 261 2.74 -4.91 15.47
CA ALA A 261 3.14 -5.15 14.10
C ALA A 261 3.49 -3.86 13.34
N GLY A 262 2.87 -2.74 13.70
CA GLY A 262 3.18 -1.42 13.13
C GLY A 262 2.74 -1.24 11.68
N VAL A 263 1.66 -1.91 11.25
CA VAL A 263 1.15 -1.85 9.88
C VAL A 263 0.80 -0.43 9.42
N ASP A 264 0.77 -0.20 8.11
CA ASP A 264 0.46 1.10 7.53
C ASP A 264 -1.04 1.31 7.29
N GLY A 265 -1.82 0.24 7.28
CA GLY A 265 -3.28 0.30 7.15
C GLY A 265 -3.94 -1.03 7.50
N LEU A 266 -5.25 -0.94 7.77
CA LEU A 266 -6.09 -2.08 8.12
C LEU A 266 -7.36 -2.10 7.26
N ILE A 267 -7.67 -3.28 6.75
CA ILE A 267 -8.99 -3.58 6.18
C ILE A 267 -9.94 -3.87 7.32
N TYR A 268 -11.09 -3.20 7.32
CA TYR A 268 -12.12 -3.32 8.34
C TYR A 268 -13.53 -3.41 7.73
N GLY A 269 -14.46 -4.01 8.44
CA GLY A 269 -15.85 -4.05 8.01
C GLY A 269 -16.55 -5.35 8.36
N PHE A 270 -17.27 -5.93 7.41
CA PHE A 270 -17.87 -7.25 7.57
C PHE A 270 -16.94 -8.36 7.10
N ARG A 271 -17.18 -9.55 7.62
CA ARG A 271 -16.42 -10.74 7.28
C ARG A 271 -16.79 -11.34 5.93
N LEU A 272 -18.09 -11.46 5.64
CA LEU A 272 -18.61 -12.25 4.53
C LEU A 272 -19.55 -11.49 3.61
N THR A 273 -20.05 -10.34 4.03
CA THR A 273 -21.01 -9.54 3.28
C THR A 273 -20.40 -8.24 2.77
N SER A 274 -21.02 -7.63 1.76
CA SER A 274 -20.63 -6.31 1.27
C SER A 274 -20.75 -5.24 2.35
N TYR A 275 -19.96 -4.18 2.20
CA TYR A 275 -19.99 -3.03 3.10
C TYR A 275 -21.32 -2.28 3.01
N TYR A 276 -21.90 -1.96 4.14
CA TYR A 276 -23.04 -1.05 4.27
C TYR A 276 -23.06 -0.41 5.67
N ASP A 277 -23.87 0.65 5.84
CA ASP A 277 -24.02 1.31 7.14
C ASP A 277 -24.69 0.41 8.16
N HIS A 278 -23.92 0.00 9.15
CA HIS A 278 -24.33 -0.91 10.21
C HIS A 278 -23.54 -0.62 11.48
N GLU A 279 -24.09 -0.96 12.64
CA GLU A 279 -23.41 -0.81 13.93
C GLU A 279 -22.03 -1.49 13.94
N GLY A 280 -21.93 -2.71 13.42
CA GLY A 280 -20.66 -3.45 13.38
C GLY A 280 -19.59 -2.81 12.48
N THR A 281 -19.98 -2.21 11.35
CA THR A 281 -19.02 -1.47 10.50
C THR A 281 -18.58 -0.17 11.13
N ARG A 282 -19.50 0.54 11.81
CA ARG A 282 -19.17 1.73 12.60
C ARG A 282 -18.26 1.42 13.78
N GLU A 283 -18.53 0.33 14.54
CA GLU A 283 -17.70 -0.09 15.67
C GLU A 283 -16.28 -0.45 15.22
N SER A 284 -16.13 -1.27 14.17
CA SER A 284 -14.80 -1.67 13.68
C SER A 284 -13.97 -0.48 13.16
N ALA A 285 -14.62 0.51 12.51
CA ALA A 285 -13.97 1.77 12.15
C ALA A 285 -13.57 2.58 13.38
N HIS A 286 -14.49 2.71 14.34
CA HIS A 286 -14.30 3.48 15.58
C HIS A 286 -13.15 2.96 16.43
N ASP A 287 -12.97 1.64 16.53
CA ASP A 287 -11.87 1.03 17.27
C ASP A 287 -10.51 1.48 16.75
N ILE A 288 -10.33 1.49 15.41
CA ILE A 288 -9.09 1.93 14.76
C ILE A 288 -8.91 3.44 14.91
N LEU A 289 -9.96 4.23 14.60
CA LEU A 289 -9.91 5.70 14.70
C LEU A 289 -9.62 6.17 16.12
N SER A 290 -10.21 5.50 17.12
CA SER A 290 -9.96 5.83 18.53
C SER A 290 -8.52 5.57 18.94
N TRP A 291 -7.89 4.49 18.44
CA TRP A 291 -6.50 4.23 18.68
C TRP A 291 -5.60 5.31 18.03
N ILE A 292 -5.88 5.69 16.77
CA ILE A 292 -5.14 6.74 16.07
C ILE A 292 -5.24 8.07 16.83
N ALA A 293 -6.45 8.43 17.28
CA ALA A 293 -6.68 9.66 18.04
C ALA A 293 -5.95 9.67 19.40
N ALA A 294 -5.76 8.49 20.00
CA ALA A 294 -5.03 8.34 21.27
C ALA A 294 -3.50 8.32 21.09
N HIS A 295 -3.00 8.12 19.86
CA HIS A 295 -1.56 8.01 19.56
C HIS A 295 -1.13 8.94 18.41
N PRO A 296 -1.41 10.26 18.50
CA PRO A 296 -1.12 11.21 17.42
C PRO A 296 0.40 11.35 17.14
N GLU A 297 1.24 10.96 18.08
CA GLU A 297 2.69 10.91 17.93
C GLU A 297 3.17 9.75 17.04
N LYS A 298 2.34 8.70 16.87
CA LYS A 298 2.65 7.52 16.06
C LYS A 298 2.01 7.58 14.68
N ARG A 299 0.71 7.93 14.62
CA ARG A 299 -0.11 7.84 13.41
C ARG A 299 -1.07 9.02 13.29
N TYR A 300 -1.39 9.36 12.03
CA TYR A 300 -2.52 10.20 11.67
C TYR A 300 -3.28 9.58 10.50
N LEU A 301 -4.56 9.88 10.38
CA LEU A 301 -5.37 9.37 9.26
C LEU A 301 -4.91 10.04 7.96
N ALA A 302 -4.47 9.24 7.00
CA ALA A 302 -3.94 9.73 5.73
C ALA A 302 -4.95 10.60 4.99
N THR A 303 -4.45 11.65 4.37
CA THR A 303 -5.19 12.61 3.56
C THR A 303 -4.94 12.37 2.07
N ASN A 304 -5.57 13.15 1.23
CA ASN A 304 -5.36 13.09 -0.21
C ASN A 304 -3.96 13.52 -0.67
N GLU A 305 -3.21 14.21 0.19
CA GLU A 305 -1.83 14.64 -0.06
C GLU A 305 -0.81 13.55 0.25
N ASP A 306 -1.21 12.54 1.03
CA ASP A 306 -0.33 11.43 1.39
C ASP A 306 -0.24 10.40 0.25
N ALA A 307 0.99 10.02 -0.08
CA ALA A 307 1.24 8.96 -1.05
C ALA A 307 1.14 7.59 -0.36
N PRO A 308 0.23 6.71 -0.82
CA PRO A 308 0.12 5.35 -0.27
C PRO A 308 1.29 4.44 -0.70
N TRP A 309 2.09 4.85 -1.69
CA TRP A 309 3.33 4.17 -2.13
C TRP A 309 4.28 5.12 -2.86
#